data_f4d8bd7ecc41f0d1b418d143ecd75f6e
#
_entry.id   f4d8bd7ecc41f0d1b418d143ecd75f6e
#
_cell.length_a   1.000
_cell.length_b   1.000
_cell.length_c   1.000
_cell.angle_alpha   90.00
_cell.angle_beta   90.00
_cell.angle_gamma   90.00
#
_symmetry.space_group_name_H-M   'P 1'
#
loop_
_entity.id
_entity.type
_entity.pdbx_description
1 polymer ?
#
loop_
_entity_poly.entity_id
_entity_poly.type
_entity_poly.pdbx_seq_one_letter_code
_entity_poly.pdbx_strand_id
1 'polypeptide(L)'
;VNDLLDQRSKGSVTAPVRVIEMSDFQCPWCRKFTVETSAILDREYVATGKVRWIFINLPIAQLHPNAGAAAELSMCAAAQGQFWPMHDILYRQQDTWAPLHEPEQYLLTLVDSLRIPRDSILPCLRTAKMRDLVQRDMNTAQRIGASSTPSFLINGALLAGAYPVEVFRHVLDSIYTERTRTH
;
A
#
# COMPACT_ATOMS: atom_id res chain seq x y z
N VAL A 1 -10.99 17.05 3.53
CA VAL A 1 -11.41 15.75 3.02
C VAL A 1 -10.48 14.71 3.65
N ASN A 2 -11.04 13.82 4.46
CA ASN A 2 -10.26 12.73 5.05
C ASN A 2 -9.88 11.76 3.92
N ASP A 3 -8.58 11.73 3.56
CA ASP A 3 -8.02 10.87 2.52
C ASP A 3 -7.59 9.50 3.03
N LEU A 4 -7.88 9.22 4.30
CA LEU A 4 -7.55 7.97 5.00
C LEU A 4 -6.04 7.67 5.06
N LEU A 5 -5.15 8.66 4.90
CA LEU A 5 -3.70 8.44 4.93
C LEU A 5 -3.23 7.87 6.26
N ASP A 6 -3.80 8.30 7.37
CA ASP A 6 -3.44 7.75 8.68
C ASP A 6 -3.81 6.26 8.80
N GLN A 7 -4.92 5.86 8.21
CA GLN A 7 -5.35 4.45 8.17
C GLN A 7 -4.44 3.58 7.29
N ARG A 8 -3.78 4.19 6.30
CA ARG A 8 -2.84 3.57 5.36
C ARG A 8 -1.39 3.84 5.73
N SER A 9 -1.16 4.29 6.95
CA SER A 9 0.17 4.56 7.48
C SER A 9 0.46 3.68 8.68
N LYS A 10 1.73 3.36 8.89
CA LYS A 10 2.24 2.68 10.07
C LYS A 10 3.55 3.31 10.53
N GLY A 11 3.87 3.17 11.80
CA GLY A 11 5.01 3.81 12.43
C GLY A 11 4.70 5.19 13.02
N SER A 12 5.67 5.74 13.73
CA SER A 12 5.54 7.02 14.43
C SER A 12 5.31 8.18 13.46
N VAL A 13 4.40 9.09 13.82
CA VAL A 13 4.22 10.36 13.07
C VAL A 13 5.44 11.26 13.14
N THR A 14 6.29 11.08 14.14
CA THR A 14 7.53 11.83 14.36
C THR A 14 8.77 11.11 13.84
N ALA A 15 8.60 9.98 13.13
CA ALA A 15 9.73 9.24 12.58
C ALA A 15 10.57 10.13 11.65
N PRO A 16 11.91 10.12 11.77
CA PRO A 16 12.79 10.99 10.98
C PRO A 16 12.83 10.60 9.50
N VAL A 17 12.49 9.36 9.17
CA VAL A 17 12.43 8.88 7.78
C VAL A 17 10.99 8.60 7.40
N ARG A 18 10.58 9.09 6.22
CA ARG A 18 9.27 8.84 5.63
C ARG A 18 9.42 8.05 4.33
N VAL A 19 8.67 6.96 4.23
CA VAL A 19 8.55 6.17 3.00
C VAL A 19 7.11 6.25 2.50
N ILE A 20 6.94 6.57 1.23
CA ILE A 20 5.66 6.45 0.52
C ILE A 20 5.81 5.32 -0.48
N GLU A 21 5.11 4.23 -0.22
CA GLU A 21 4.99 3.10 -1.13
C GLU A 21 3.86 3.36 -2.11
N MET A 22 4.16 3.29 -3.40
CA MET A 22 3.21 3.37 -4.51
C MET A 22 3.08 1.97 -5.12
N SER A 23 1.94 1.33 -4.87
CA SER A 23 1.79 -0.10 -5.10
C SER A 23 0.46 -0.45 -5.77
N ASP A 24 0.45 -1.60 -6.43
CA ASP A 24 -0.68 -2.17 -7.16
C ASP A 24 -0.96 -3.58 -6.62
N PHE A 25 -2.18 -3.82 -6.13
CA PHE A 25 -2.54 -5.10 -5.51
C PHE A 25 -2.50 -6.30 -6.45
N GLN A 26 -2.58 -6.08 -7.77
CA GLN A 26 -2.48 -7.15 -8.76
C GLN A 26 -1.05 -7.32 -9.31
N CYS A 27 -0.12 -6.40 -9.01
CA CYS A 27 1.26 -6.49 -9.47
C CYS A 27 2.02 -7.62 -8.74
N PRO A 28 2.63 -8.57 -9.46
CA PRO A 28 3.37 -9.67 -8.84
C PRO A 28 4.64 -9.19 -8.12
N TRP A 29 5.26 -8.10 -8.58
CA TRP A 29 6.43 -7.51 -7.91
C TRP A 29 6.06 -6.82 -6.60
N CYS A 30 4.86 -6.21 -6.51
CA CYS A 30 4.34 -5.66 -5.26
C CYS A 30 4.08 -6.78 -4.24
N ARG A 31 3.48 -7.89 -4.69
CA ARG A 31 3.31 -9.08 -3.86
C ARG A 31 4.65 -9.61 -3.37
N LYS A 32 5.64 -9.75 -4.26
CA LYS A 32 6.97 -10.20 -3.89
C LYS A 32 7.57 -9.33 -2.80
N PHE A 33 7.55 -8.02 -2.96
CA PHE A 33 8.01 -7.08 -1.94
C PHE A 33 7.29 -7.28 -0.60
N THR A 34 5.96 -7.38 -0.63
CA THR A 34 5.15 -7.55 0.59
C THR A 34 5.48 -8.85 1.32
N VAL A 35 5.61 -9.96 0.59
CA VAL A 35 5.83 -11.28 1.18
C VAL A 35 7.28 -11.46 1.67
N GLU A 36 8.26 -10.99 0.91
CA GLU A 36 9.68 -11.26 1.19
C GLU A 36 10.37 -10.18 2.03
N THR A 37 9.93 -8.92 1.93
CA THR A 37 10.69 -7.76 2.43
C THR A 37 9.94 -6.94 3.49
N SER A 38 8.65 -6.67 3.28
CA SER A 38 7.88 -5.73 4.09
C SER A 38 7.90 -6.06 5.59
N ALA A 39 7.67 -7.31 5.98
CA ALA A 39 7.63 -7.71 7.39
C ALA A 39 8.98 -7.50 8.11
N ILE A 40 10.09 -7.63 7.38
CA ILE A 40 11.44 -7.38 7.92
C ILE A 40 11.60 -5.88 8.18
N LEU A 41 11.24 -5.04 7.21
CA LEU A 41 11.32 -3.58 7.33
C LEU A 41 10.40 -3.05 8.42
N ASP A 42 9.20 -3.62 8.57
CA ASP A 42 8.28 -3.28 9.65
C ASP A 42 8.92 -3.50 11.03
N ARG A 43 9.53 -4.64 11.23
CA ARG A 43 10.19 -4.97 12.51
C ARG A 43 11.42 -4.11 12.78
N GLU A 44 12.25 -3.89 11.76
CA GLU A 44 13.54 -3.24 11.94
C GLU A 44 13.46 -1.70 11.95
N TYR A 45 12.49 -1.12 11.24
CA TYR A 45 12.41 0.33 11.03
C TYR A 45 11.11 0.97 11.50
N VAL A 46 9.97 0.35 11.20
CA VAL A 46 8.66 0.92 11.55
C VAL A 46 8.39 0.76 13.04
N ALA A 47 8.52 -0.46 13.57
CA ALA A 47 8.29 -0.76 14.99
C ALA A 47 9.30 -0.07 15.91
N THR A 48 10.49 0.25 15.41
CA THR A 48 11.55 0.96 16.17
C THR A 48 11.42 2.48 16.12
N GLY A 49 10.39 3.02 15.42
CA GLY A 49 10.15 4.45 15.32
C GLY A 49 11.07 5.20 14.35
N LYS A 50 11.92 4.49 13.60
CA LYS A 50 12.84 5.09 12.61
C LYS A 50 12.13 5.56 11.36
N VAL A 51 11.09 4.83 10.93
CA VAL A 51 10.39 5.04 9.66
C VAL A 51 8.88 5.16 9.90
N ARG A 52 8.27 6.17 9.27
CA ARG A 52 6.83 6.19 8.99
C ARG A 52 6.62 5.69 7.57
N TRP A 53 5.84 4.63 7.43
CA TRP A 53 5.48 4.00 6.16
C TRP A 53 4.08 4.37 5.75
N ILE A 54 3.90 4.86 4.53
CA ILE A 54 2.61 5.31 3.98
C ILE A 54 2.37 4.56 2.69
N PHE A 55 1.19 3.97 2.52
CA PHE A 55 0.78 3.30 1.29
C PHE A 55 -0.13 4.21 0.47
N ILE A 56 0.14 4.34 -0.82
CA ILE A 56 -0.79 4.92 -1.79
C ILE A 56 -1.01 3.98 -2.97
N ASN A 57 -2.23 3.99 -3.50
CA ASN A 57 -2.63 3.11 -4.58
C ASN A 57 -2.11 3.60 -5.94
N LEU A 58 -1.52 2.70 -6.72
CA LEU A 58 -1.13 2.94 -8.10
C LEU A 58 -1.55 1.78 -8.99
N PRO A 59 -2.87 1.52 -9.16
CA PRO A 59 -3.35 0.47 -10.05
C PRO A 59 -3.01 0.79 -11.51
N ILE A 60 -2.33 -0.14 -12.20
CA ILE A 60 -1.96 -0.01 -13.61
C ILE A 60 -2.96 -0.81 -14.44
N ALA A 61 -4.15 -0.27 -14.67
CA ALA A 61 -5.29 -0.97 -15.25
C ALA A 61 -5.02 -1.61 -16.63
N GLN A 62 -4.09 -1.06 -17.41
CA GLN A 62 -3.70 -1.60 -18.70
C GLN A 62 -2.99 -2.96 -18.59
N LEU A 63 -2.31 -3.23 -17.47
CA LEU A 63 -1.61 -4.47 -17.19
C LEU A 63 -2.39 -5.35 -16.21
N HIS A 64 -3.14 -4.73 -15.32
CA HIS A 64 -3.76 -5.33 -14.15
C HIS A 64 -5.25 -4.95 -14.07
N PRO A 65 -6.15 -5.59 -14.84
CA PRO A 65 -7.55 -5.17 -14.97
C PRO A 65 -8.33 -5.19 -13.65
N ASN A 66 -7.94 -6.02 -12.67
CA ASN A 66 -8.61 -6.16 -11.38
C ASN A 66 -7.99 -5.26 -10.28
N ALA A 67 -6.90 -4.56 -10.57
CA ALA A 67 -6.19 -3.75 -9.57
C ALA A 67 -7.05 -2.61 -9.01
N GLY A 68 -7.90 -2.00 -9.85
CA GLY A 68 -8.81 -0.94 -9.43
C GLY A 68 -9.83 -1.42 -8.39
N ALA A 69 -10.45 -2.57 -8.63
CA ALA A 69 -11.41 -3.17 -7.68
C ALA A 69 -10.75 -3.51 -6.34
N ALA A 70 -9.55 -4.07 -6.35
CA ALA A 70 -8.79 -4.36 -5.14
C ALA A 70 -8.38 -3.08 -4.39
N ALA A 71 -7.97 -2.02 -5.11
CA ALA A 71 -7.65 -0.73 -4.54
C ALA A 71 -8.87 -0.08 -3.86
N GLU A 72 -10.02 -0.03 -4.54
CA GLU A 72 -11.27 0.51 -3.97
C GLU A 72 -11.70 -0.28 -2.73
N LEU A 73 -11.60 -1.61 -2.75
CA LEU A 73 -11.90 -2.47 -1.59
C LEU A 73 -10.96 -2.16 -0.42
N SER A 74 -9.66 -2.01 -0.67
CA SER A 74 -8.69 -1.67 0.38
C SER A 74 -9.01 -0.33 1.04
N MET A 75 -9.50 0.64 0.27
CA MET A 75 -9.92 1.95 0.77
C MET A 75 -11.22 1.88 1.58
N CYS A 76 -12.16 1.02 1.19
CA CYS A 76 -13.35 0.75 2.00
C CYS A 76 -12.98 0.07 3.34
N ALA A 77 -12.02 -0.85 3.32
CA ALA A 77 -11.47 -1.45 4.54
C ALA A 77 -10.73 -0.42 5.40
N ALA A 78 -10.00 0.52 4.79
CA ALA A 78 -9.35 1.63 5.49
C ALA A 78 -10.37 2.50 6.25
N ALA A 79 -11.53 2.76 5.66
CA ALA A 79 -12.61 3.49 6.32
C ALA A 79 -13.16 2.77 7.58
N GLN A 80 -12.91 1.46 7.70
CA GLN A 80 -13.24 0.62 8.85
C GLN A 80 -12.03 0.36 9.78
N GLY A 81 -10.90 1.05 9.56
CA GLY A 81 -9.67 0.81 10.31
C GLY A 81 -8.98 -0.53 10.00
N GLN A 82 -9.33 -1.16 8.87
CA GLN A 82 -8.88 -2.51 8.49
C GLN A 82 -8.01 -2.50 7.22
N PHE A 83 -7.33 -1.38 6.92
CA PHE A 83 -6.50 -1.30 5.72
C PHE A 83 -5.41 -2.38 5.70
N TRP A 84 -4.58 -2.47 6.72
CA TRP A 84 -3.44 -3.39 6.72
C TRP A 84 -3.83 -4.87 6.70
N PRO A 85 -4.83 -5.32 7.46
CA PRO A 85 -5.35 -6.68 7.31
C PRO A 85 -5.85 -6.98 5.88
N MET A 86 -6.56 -6.03 5.25
CA MET A 86 -7.02 -6.17 3.87
C MET A 86 -5.86 -6.17 2.88
N HIS A 87 -4.89 -5.27 3.04
CA HIS A 87 -3.66 -5.23 2.26
C HIS A 87 -2.95 -6.60 2.26
N ASP A 88 -2.74 -7.17 3.44
CA ASP A 88 -2.02 -8.42 3.57
C ASP A 88 -2.75 -9.60 2.94
N ILE A 89 -4.08 -9.67 3.09
CA ILE A 89 -4.85 -10.78 2.51
C ILE A 89 -4.99 -10.63 1.01
N LEU A 90 -5.11 -9.42 0.47
CA LEU A 90 -5.13 -9.17 -0.98
C LEU A 90 -3.85 -9.69 -1.64
N TYR A 91 -2.69 -9.38 -1.10
CA TYR A 91 -1.42 -9.92 -1.63
C TYR A 91 -1.26 -11.42 -1.40
N ARG A 92 -1.65 -11.92 -0.24
CA ARG A 92 -1.56 -13.35 0.07
C ARG A 92 -2.41 -14.19 -0.87
N GLN A 93 -3.59 -13.70 -1.24
CA GLN A 93 -4.54 -14.39 -2.10
C GLN A 93 -4.49 -13.92 -3.57
N GLN A 94 -3.47 -13.15 -3.95
CA GLN A 94 -3.37 -12.55 -5.28
C GLN A 94 -3.47 -13.60 -6.40
N ASP A 95 -2.80 -14.75 -6.26
CA ASP A 95 -2.82 -15.82 -7.27
C ASP A 95 -4.23 -16.38 -7.51
N THR A 96 -5.14 -16.23 -6.56
CA THR A 96 -6.52 -16.70 -6.67
C THR A 96 -7.44 -15.67 -7.32
N TRP A 97 -7.38 -14.40 -6.89
CA TRP A 97 -8.34 -13.40 -7.39
C TRP A 97 -7.85 -12.66 -8.63
N ALA A 98 -6.53 -12.51 -8.80
CA ALA A 98 -5.97 -11.73 -9.90
C ALA A 98 -6.34 -12.26 -11.30
N PRO A 99 -6.37 -13.60 -11.55
CA PRO A 99 -6.73 -14.14 -12.86
C PRO A 99 -8.23 -14.21 -13.11
N LEU A 100 -9.09 -13.89 -12.15
CA LEU A 100 -10.54 -13.99 -12.33
C LEU A 100 -11.05 -12.93 -13.30
N HIS A 101 -12.01 -13.30 -14.15
CA HIS A 101 -12.70 -12.36 -15.02
C HIS A 101 -13.62 -11.42 -14.21
N GLU A 102 -14.26 -11.95 -13.17
CA GLU A 102 -15.15 -11.23 -12.24
C GLU A 102 -14.68 -11.50 -10.80
N PRO A 103 -13.75 -10.71 -10.26
CA PRO A 103 -13.14 -10.97 -8.96
C PRO A 103 -14.01 -10.57 -7.76
N GLU A 104 -15.11 -9.81 -7.99
CA GLU A 104 -15.86 -9.13 -6.93
C GLU A 104 -16.39 -10.10 -5.87
N GLN A 105 -16.94 -11.24 -6.30
CA GLN A 105 -17.47 -12.24 -5.39
C GLN A 105 -16.36 -12.85 -4.52
N TYR A 106 -15.22 -13.13 -5.11
CA TYR A 106 -14.08 -13.64 -4.36
C TYR A 106 -13.52 -12.58 -3.39
N LEU A 107 -13.38 -11.34 -3.85
CA LEU A 107 -12.93 -10.24 -3.01
C LEU A 107 -13.84 -10.03 -1.78
N LEU A 108 -15.15 -10.23 -1.92
CA LEU A 108 -16.08 -10.19 -0.77
C LEU A 108 -15.85 -11.34 0.21
N THR A 109 -15.35 -12.51 -0.22
CA THR A 109 -14.96 -13.56 0.73
C THR A 109 -13.77 -13.16 1.60
N LEU A 110 -12.88 -12.30 1.09
CA LEU A 110 -11.78 -11.74 1.88
C LEU A 110 -12.30 -10.79 2.98
N VAL A 111 -13.34 -10.02 2.67
CA VAL A 111 -14.06 -9.18 3.65
C VAL A 111 -14.59 -10.02 4.79
N ASP A 112 -15.27 -11.13 4.45
CA ASP A 112 -15.83 -12.06 5.44
C ASP A 112 -14.74 -12.70 6.32
N SER A 113 -13.62 -13.11 5.70
CA SER A 113 -12.51 -13.73 6.42
C SER A 113 -11.86 -12.81 7.45
N LEU A 114 -11.91 -11.49 7.19
CA LEU A 114 -11.46 -10.44 8.12
C LEU A 114 -12.56 -10.02 9.11
N ARG A 115 -13.75 -10.63 9.05
CA ARG A 115 -14.92 -10.31 9.89
C ARG A 115 -15.34 -8.84 9.77
N ILE A 116 -15.13 -8.23 8.62
CA ILE A 116 -15.63 -6.89 8.32
C ILE A 116 -17.11 -7.03 7.91
N PRO A 117 -18.04 -6.29 8.51
CA PRO A 117 -19.43 -6.38 8.13
C PRO A 117 -19.65 -5.95 6.68
N ARG A 118 -20.27 -6.79 5.85
CA ARG A 118 -20.58 -6.47 4.44
C ARG A 118 -21.43 -5.21 4.31
N ASP A 119 -22.29 -4.94 5.29
CA ASP A 119 -23.14 -3.74 5.32
C ASP A 119 -22.35 -2.44 5.45
N SER A 120 -21.09 -2.49 5.86
CA SER A 120 -20.18 -1.34 5.86
C SER A 120 -19.38 -1.22 4.55
N ILE A 121 -19.14 -2.34 3.88
CA ILE A 121 -18.31 -2.40 2.65
C ILE A 121 -19.16 -2.17 1.39
N LEU A 122 -20.30 -2.85 1.24
CA LEU A 122 -21.11 -2.78 0.02
C LEU A 122 -21.61 -1.36 -0.29
N PRO A 123 -22.12 -0.56 0.68
CA PRO A 123 -22.46 0.83 0.39
C PRO A 123 -21.24 1.68 0.02
N CYS A 124 -20.10 1.44 0.65
CA CYS A 124 -18.85 2.12 0.33
C CYS A 124 -18.42 1.90 -1.12
N LEU A 125 -18.44 0.65 -1.60
CA LEU A 125 -18.06 0.29 -2.98
C LEU A 125 -19.03 0.86 -4.04
N ARG A 126 -20.28 1.15 -3.67
CA ARG A 126 -21.27 1.77 -4.58
C ARG A 126 -21.05 3.26 -4.79
N THR A 127 -20.28 3.91 -3.93
CA THR A 127 -20.00 5.35 -4.06
C THR A 127 -18.74 5.58 -4.91
N ALA A 128 -18.68 6.70 -5.60
CA ALA A 128 -17.47 7.11 -6.32
C ALA A 128 -16.34 7.56 -5.38
N LYS A 129 -16.62 7.75 -4.09
CA LYS A 129 -15.67 8.36 -3.14
C LYS A 129 -14.33 7.64 -3.07
N MET A 130 -14.32 6.32 -2.98
CA MET A 130 -13.06 5.56 -2.87
C MET A 130 -12.31 5.52 -4.20
N ARG A 131 -13.04 5.45 -5.32
CA ARG A 131 -12.46 5.60 -6.67
C ARG A 131 -11.79 6.96 -6.83
N ASP A 132 -12.41 8.03 -6.38
CA ASP A 132 -11.82 9.38 -6.42
C ASP A 132 -10.56 9.47 -5.55
N LEU A 133 -10.52 8.80 -4.40
CA LEU A 133 -9.32 8.75 -3.56
C LEU A 133 -8.19 7.95 -4.22
N VAL A 134 -8.51 6.81 -4.84
CA VAL A 134 -7.53 6.03 -5.64
C VAL A 134 -7.00 6.88 -6.80
N GLN A 135 -7.88 7.62 -7.50
CA GLN A 135 -7.43 8.51 -8.57
C GLN A 135 -6.51 9.63 -8.06
N ARG A 136 -6.74 10.17 -6.88
CA ARG A 136 -5.84 11.16 -6.24
C ARG A 136 -4.49 10.53 -5.90
N ASP A 137 -4.46 9.29 -5.43
CA ASP A 137 -3.23 8.53 -5.20
C ASP A 137 -2.44 8.39 -6.50
N MET A 138 -3.10 7.96 -7.59
CA MET A 138 -2.47 7.83 -8.91
C MET A 138 -1.90 9.15 -9.41
N ASN A 139 -2.65 10.24 -9.28
CA ASN A 139 -2.18 11.58 -9.66
C ASN A 139 -0.98 12.02 -8.81
N THR A 140 -0.96 11.64 -7.53
CA THR A 140 0.18 11.91 -6.63
C THR A 140 1.40 11.11 -7.05
N ALA A 141 1.25 9.81 -7.32
CA ALA A 141 2.33 8.95 -7.81
C ALA A 141 2.91 9.48 -9.14
N GLN A 142 2.06 9.94 -10.06
CA GLN A 142 2.49 10.53 -11.31
C GLN A 142 3.31 11.81 -11.09
N ARG A 143 2.88 12.72 -10.19
CA ARG A 143 3.64 13.93 -9.84
C ARG A 143 5.00 13.62 -9.21
N ILE A 144 5.09 12.51 -8.46
CA ILE A 144 6.34 12.01 -7.88
C ILE A 144 7.28 11.43 -8.96
N GLY A 145 6.74 11.06 -10.14
CA GLY A 145 7.47 10.45 -11.23
C GLY A 145 7.47 8.91 -11.19
N ALA A 146 6.60 8.29 -10.38
CA ALA A 146 6.45 6.84 -10.37
C ALA A 146 5.73 6.37 -11.65
N SER A 147 6.40 5.51 -12.42
CA SER A 147 5.90 4.93 -13.68
C SER A 147 5.74 3.41 -13.63
N SER A 148 6.12 2.79 -12.52
CA SER A 148 6.04 1.35 -12.30
C SER A 148 5.77 1.04 -10.83
N THR A 149 5.37 -0.21 -10.54
CA THR A 149 5.10 -0.68 -9.19
C THR A 149 5.90 -1.93 -8.84
N PRO A 150 6.32 -2.09 -7.59
CA PRO A 150 6.25 -1.07 -6.53
C PRO A 150 7.27 0.05 -6.78
N SER A 151 6.94 1.26 -6.34
CA SER A 151 7.88 2.39 -6.27
C SER A 151 7.83 2.99 -4.86
N PHE A 152 8.95 3.50 -4.39
CA PHE A 152 9.09 4.03 -3.04
C PHE A 152 9.71 5.42 -3.09
N LEU A 153 9.02 6.42 -2.55
CA LEU A 153 9.61 7.73 -2.30
C LEU A 153 10.15 7.76 -0.87
N ILE A 154 11.47 7.86 -0.74
CA ILE A 154 12.16 7.83 0.57
C ILE A 154 12.82 9.19 0.79
N ASN A 155 12.21 10.01 1.65
CA ASN A 155 12.66 11.38 1.92
C ASN A 155 12.98 12.21 0.65
N GLY A 156 12.23 12.01 -0.45
CA GLY A 156 12.38 12.76 -1.70
C GLY A 156 13.18 12.01 -2.78
N ALA A 157 13.82 10.89 -2.47
CA ALA A 157 14.49 10.03 -3.45
C ALA A 157 13.56 8.89 -3.90
N LEU A 158 13.40 8.71 -5.21
CA LEU A 158 12.57 7.66 -5.78
C LEU A 158 13.39 6.39 -6.01
N LEU A 159 12.91 5.28 -5.42
CA LEU A 159 13.42 3.92 -5.63
C LEU A 159 12.32 3.10 -6.31
N ALA A 160 12.53 2.65 -7.55
CA ALA A 160 11.54 1.89 -8.31
C ALA A 160 11.94 0.43 -8.41
N GLY A 161 11.09 -0.47 -7.92
CA GLY A 161 11.24 -1.92 -8.00
C GLY A 161 11.24 -2.65 -6.65
N ALA A 162 10.95 -3.96 -6.71
CA ALA A 162 10.95 -4.86 -5.55
C ALA A 162 12.40 -5.33 -5.24
N TYR A 163 13.22 -4.42 -4.75
CA TYR A 163 14.60 -4.74 -4.37
C TYR A 163 14.66 -5.67 -3.14
N PRO A 164 15.76 -6.41 -2.99
CA PRO A 164 16.05 -7.17 -1.76
C PRO A 164 16.13 -6.26 -0.54
N VAL A 165 15.88 -6.82 0.65
CA VAL A 165 15.85 -6.08 1.91
C VAL A 165 17.15 -5.32 2.20
N GLU A 166 18.28 -5.83 1.75
CA GLU A 166 19.61 -5.21 1.94
C GLU A 166 19.71 -3.83 1.28
N VAL A 167 19.07 -3.64 0.12
CA VAL A 167 19.02 -2.35 -0.56
C VAL A 167 18.23 -1.34 0.28
N PHE A 168 17.08 -1.75 0.79
CA PHE A 168 16.27 -0.90 1.69
C PHE A 168 17.02 -0.55 2.97
N ARG A 169 17.68 -1.55 3.61
CA ARG A 169 18.50 -1.30 4.81
C ARG A 169 19.55 -0.25 4.54
N HIS A 170 20.31 -0.39 3.44
CA HIS A 170 21.35 0.57 3.08
C HIS A 170 20.80 1.99 2.92
N VAL A 171 19.71 2.14 2.19
CA VAL A 171 19.09 3.45 1.93
C VAL A 171 18.49 4.04 3.21
N LEU A 172 17.74 3.25 3.98
CA LEU A 172 17.07 3.71 5.21
C LEU A 172 18.07 4.06 6.30
N ASP A 173 19.12 3.27 6.49
CA ASP A 173 20.17 3.55 7.49
C ASP A 173 20.96 4.81 7.13
N SER A 174 21.27 5.02 5.84
CA SER A 174 21.95 6.22 5.37
C SER A 174 21.13 7.48 5.66
N ILE A 175 19.85 7.48 5.25
CA ILE A 175 18.96 8.63 5.46
C ILE A 175 18.69 8.85 6.95
N TYR A 176 18.47 7.79 7.73
CA TYR A 176 18.27 7.90 9.17
C TYR A 176 19.48 8.54 9.86
N THR A 177 20.68 8.11 9.52
CA THR A 177 21.92 8.66 10.08
C THR A 177 22.08 10.14 9.73
N GLU A 178 21.83 10.53 8.50
CA GLU A 178 21.87 11.92 8.06
C GLU A 178 20.88 12.79 8.85
N ARG A 179 19.63 12.33 8.97
CA ARG A 179 18.57 13.07 9.65
C ARG A 179 18.76 13.20 11.15
N THR A 180 19.42 12.24 11.78
CA THR A 180 19.64 12.26 13.24
C THR A 180 20.94 12.95 13.66
N ARG A 181 21.86 13.20 12.72
CA ARG A 181 23.09 13.98 12.98
C ARG A 181 22.87 15.50 12.98
N THR A 182 21.78 15.98 12.39
CA THR A 182 21.48 17.42 12.24
C THR A 182 20.70 18.00 13.42
N HIS A 183 20.60 17.27 14.51
CA HIS A 183 20.07 17.69 15.81
C HIS A 183 21.07 17.35 16.90
#